data_c01cf1767deb94bd0fa38afd25824413
#
_entry.id   c01cf1767deb94bd0fa38afd25824413
#
_cell.length_a   1.000
_cell.length_b   1.000
_cell.length_c   1.000
_cell.angle_alpha   90.00
_cell.angle_beta   90.00
_cell.angle_gamma   90.00
#
_symmetry.space_group_name_H-M   'P 1'
#
loop_
_entity.id
_entity.type
_entity.pdbx_description
1 polymer ?
#
loop_
_entity_poly.entity_id
_entity_poly.type
_entity_poly.pdbx_seq_one_letter_code
_entity_poly.pdbx_strand_id
1 'polypeptide(L)'
;MAIDFKELCNIICPIIKKMPMHWDGKKCILEMKQNKARNWKQMEWIGWYFEYWCNRNLKDVMEMPYSKKYGKVPFDGYLKIPWDFKSHAIQSGDKIIVNDLQAIKKAINDFGCVGLIIVNGSAAYDNELQYFKEWHDEQKGKETSYEKQRKKRGAPSRRRKVSMKISKISFVKLDNDCLDKYGSIYNQGRNANGKPREPKVLLDLTEICDCTEYVIDNE
;
A
#
# COMPACT_ATOMS: atom_id res chain seq x y z
N MET A 1 -2.26 -6.97 -28.72
CA MET A 1 -2.44 -8.28 -28.07
C MET A 1 -3.07 -8.04 -26.70
N ALA A 2 -4.12 -8.77 -26.38
CA ALA A 2 -4.70 -8.70 -25.02
C ALA A 2 -3.66 -9.19 -24.00
N ILE A 3 -3.52 -8.48 -22.88
CA ILE A 3 -2.60 -8.87 -21.82
C ILE A 3 -3.24 -10.01 -21.04
N ASP A 4 -2.55 -11.15 -20.98
CA ASP A 4 -2.95 -12.24 -20.09
C ASP A 4 -2.51 -11.89 -18.64
N PHE A 5 -3.44 -11.38 -17.85
CA PHE A 5 -3.17 -11.01 -16.46
C PHE A 5 -2.77 -12.21 -15.59
N LYS A 6 -3.32 -13.40 -15.90
CA LYS A 6 -2.98 -14.64 -15.19
C LYS A 6 -1.52 -15.05 -15.42
N GLU A 7 -1.02 -14.86 -16.65
CA GLU A 7 0.41 -15.06 -16.95
C GLU A 7 1.28 -14.17 -16.06
N LEU A 8 0.92 -12.89 -15.89
CA LEU A 8 1.66 -11.97 -15.05
C LEU A 8 1.64 -12.39 -13.57
N CYS A 9 0.48 -12.83 -13.07
CA CYS A 9 0.38 -13.37 -11.72
C CYS A 9 1.28 -14.60 -11.54
N ASN A 10 1.36 -15.49 -12.52
CA ASN A 10 2.21 -16.69 -12.45
C ASN A 10 3.71 -16.37 -12.36
N ILE A 11 4.15 -15.24 -12.90
CA ILE A 11 5.54 -14.74 -12.75
C ILE A 11 5.78 -14.21 -11.34
N ILE A 12 4.83 -13.48 -10.78
CA ILE A 12 4.99 -12.73 -9.52
C ILE A 12 4.73 -13.63 -8.30
N CYS A 13 3.71 -14.49 -8.35
CA CYS A 13 3.25 -15.31 -7.23
C CYS A 13 4.34 -16.15 -6.55
N PRO A 14 5.24 -16.84 -7.27
CA PRO A 14 6.29 -17.65 -6.62
C PRO A 14 7.23 -16.82 -5.74
N ILE A 15 7.39 -15.53 -6.07
CA ILE A 15 8.22 -14.60 -5.30
C ILE A 15 7.42 -14.12 -4.07
N ILE A 16 6.20 -13.67 -4.27
CA ILE A 16 5.33 -13.18 -3.19
C ILE A 16 5.07 -14.26 -2.13
N LYS A 17 4.95 -15.52 -2.51
CA LYS A 17 4.81 -16.66 -1.57
C LYS A 17 5.97 -16.81 -0.58
N LYS A 18 7.13 -16.22 -0.87
CA LYS A 18 8.31 -16.22 0.04
C LYS A 18 8.25 -15.11 1.09
N MET A 19 7.25 -14.24 1.02
CA MET A 19 7.11 -13.13 1.94
C MET A 19 6.76 -13.64 3.35
N PRO A 20 7.40 -13.09 4.41
CA PRO A 20 7.00 -13.43 5.78
C PRO A 20 5.53 -13.05 6.03
N MET A 21 4.74 -13.99 6.55
CA MET A 21 3.30 -13.76 6.80
C MET A 21 3.05 -13.09 8.18
N HIS A 22 4.08 -12.89 8.97
CA HIS A 22 4.02 -12.13 10.23
C HIS A 22 5.08 -11.02 10.22
N TRP A 23 4.64 -9.79 10.33
CA TRP A 23 5.48 -8.60 10.35
C TRP A 23 5.52 -8.00 11.77
N ASP A 24 6.67 -8.08 12.40
CA ASP A 24 6.97 -7.35 13.62
C ASP A 24 7.42 -5.92 13.28
N GLY A 25 6.72 -4.92 13.80
CA GLY A 25 6.96 -3.53 13.40
C GLY A 25 8.34 -3.02 13.77
N LYS A 26 8.90 -3.45 14.92
CA LYS A 26 10.26 -3.05 15.29
C LYS A 26 11.28 -3.63 14.34
N LYS A 27 11.18 -4.95 14.03
CA LYS A 27 12.08 -5.63 13.09
C LYS A 27 11.98 -5.02 11.69
N CYS A 28 10.75 -4.84 11.16
CA CYS A 28 10.52 -4.28 9.83
C CYS A 28 11.06 -2.85 9.69
N ILE A 29 10.83 -2.00 10.69
CA ILE A 29 11.33 -0.61 10.69
C ILE A 29 12.85 -0.58 10.77
N LEU A 30 13.47 -1.42 11.62
CA LEU A 30 14.94 -1.50 11.71
C LEU A 30 15.55 -2.02 10.42
N GLU A 31 14.95 -3.03 9.78
CA GLU A 31 15.40 -3.54 8.48
C GLU A 31 15.36 -2.44 7.42
N MET A 32 14.24 -1.71 7.30
CA MET A 32 14.13 -0.58 6.39
C MET A 32 15.17 0.50 6.71
N LYS A 33 15.40 0.81 7.99
CA LYS A 33 16.39 1.82 8.44
C LYS A 33 17.82 1.43 8.06
N GLN A 34 18.21 0.19 8.34
CA GLN A 34 19.54 -0.37 8.02
C GLN A 34 19.82 -0.35 6.51
N ASN A 35 18.80 -0.65 5.72
CA ASN A 35 18.89 -0.63 4.26
C ASN A 35 18.62 0.76 3.65
N LYS A 36 18.57 1.83 4.47
CA LYS A 36 18.39 3.22 4.04
C LYS A 36 17.13 3.45 3.21
N ALA A 37 16.08 2.65 3.43
CA ALA A 37 14.80 2.82 2.77
C ALA A 37 14.19 4.17 3.16
N ARG A 38 13.72 4.95 2.16
CA ARG A 38 13.31 6.35 2.31
C ARG A 38 12.22 6.56 3.37
N ASN A 39 11.30 5.59 3.49
CA ASN A 39 10.03 5.77 4.20
C ASN A 39 9.98 5.09 5.58
N TRP A 40 11.09 4.56 6.12
CA TRP A 40 11.11 3.91 7.42
C TRP A 40 10.61 4.79 8.58
N LYS A 41 10.68 6.12 8.43
CA LYS A 41 10.23 7.10 9.43
C LYS A 41 8.71 7.30 9.44
N GLN A 42 7.99 6.78 8.46
CA GLN A 42 6.55 6.99 8.32
C GLN A 42 5.77 6.22 9.37
N MET A 43 4.64 6.81 9.77
CA MET A 43 3.76 6.24 10.79
C MET A 43 3.10 4.94 10.31
N GLU A 44 2.63 4.93 9.09
CA GLU A 44 1.99 3.78 8.45
C GLU A 44 3.04 2.87 7.81
N TRP A 45 3.96 2.35 8.66
CA TRP A 45 5.11 1.57 8.26
C TRP A 45 4.75 0.29 7.48
N ILE A 46 3.55 -0.29 7.71
CA ILE A 46 3.12 -1.54 7.07
C ILE A 46 3.12 -1.41 5.54
N GLY A 47 2.48 -0.36 4.99
CA GLY A 47 2.48 -0.11 3.54
C GLY A 47 3.89 0.09 3.00
N TRP A 48 4.69 0.90 3.70
CA TRP A 48 6.06 1.16 3.30
C TRP A 48 6.98 -0.05 3.40
N TYR A 49 6.74 -0.95 4.36
CA TYR A 49 7.47 -2.20 4.44
C TYR A 49 7.09 -3.14 3.30
N PHE A 50 5.82 -3.21 2.93
CA PHE A 50 5.37 -4.01 1.80
C PHE A 50 6.00 -3.53 0.48
N GLU A 51 5.95 -2.24 0.18
CA GLU A 51 6.65 -1.66 -0.98
C GLU A 51 8.16 -1.96 -0.94
N TYR A 52 8.80 -1.75 0.21
CA TYR A 52 10.23 -2.02 0.40
C TYR A 52 10.56 -3.49 0.13
N TRP A 53 9.75 -4.42 0.67
CA TRP A 53 9.95 -5.85 0.46
C TRP A 53 9.79 -6.21 -1.03
N CYS A 54 8.74 -5.73 -1.69
CA CYS A 54 8.51 -5.92 -3.12
C CYS A 54 9.67 -5.36 -3.97
N ASN A 55 10.13 -4.15 -3.69
CA ASN A 55 11.26 -3.54 -4.40
C ASN A 55 12.53 -4.38 -4.35
N ARG A 56 12.76 -5.11 -3.25
CA ARG A 56 13.93 -5.98 -3.12
C ARG A 56 13.80 -7.30 -3.86
N ASN A 57 12.61 -7.86 -3.84
CA ASN A 57 12.38 -9.24 -4.27
C ASN A 57 11.79 -9.36 -5.68
N LEU A 58 11.13 -8.33 -6.20
CA LEU A 58 10.55 -8.33 -7.55
C LEU A 58 11.40 -7.61 -8.61
N LYS A 59 12.51 -6.97 -8.24
CA LYS A 59 13.34 -6.14 -9.14
C LYS A 59 13.88 -6.89 -10.36
N ASP A 60 14.03 -8.21 -10.27
CA ASP A 60 14.57 -9.03 -11.37
C ASP A 60 13.47 -9.43 -12.38
N VAL A 61 12.18 -9.23 -12.04
CA VAL A 61 11.04 -9.56 -12.90
C VAL A 61 10.17 -8.34 -13.23
N MET A 62 10.38 -7.22 -12.53
CA MET A 62 9.55 -6.02 -12.64
C MET A 62 10.44 -4.76 -12.56
N GLU A 63 10.17 -3.75 -13.39
CA GLU A 63 10.79 -2.43 -13.21
C GLU A 63 10.29 -1.80 -11.91
N MET A 64 11.19 -1.52 -10.97
CA MET A 64 10.85 -1.02 -9.65
C MET A 64 11.87 0.02 -9.14
N PRO A 65 11.42 1.20 -8.71
CA PRO A 65 10.04 1.71 -8.89
C PRO A 65 9.76 2.01 -10.36
N TYR A 66 8.49 2.02 -10.76
CA TYR A 66 8.14 2.37 -12.13
C TYR A 66 8.48 3.84 -12.43
N SER A 67 9.26 4.06 -13.47
CA SER A 67 9.80 5.39 -13.80
C SER A 67 8.78 6.36 -14.36
N LYS A 68 7.76 5.86 -15.09
CA LYS A 68 6.71 6.68 -15.71
C LYS A 68 5.71 7.18 -14.69
N LYS A 69 5.42 8.46 -14.71
CA LYS A 69 4.40 9.10 -13.88
C LYS A 69 3.09 9.26 -14.64
N TYR A 70 2.00 9.02 -13.94
CA TYR A 70 0.65 9.29 -14.37
C TYR A 70 0.12 10.49 -13.58
N GLY A 71 0.07 11.67 -14.22
CA GLY A 71 -0.16 12.90 -13.49
C GLY A 71 1.00 13.21 -12.54
N LYS A 72 0.73 13.24 -11.22
CA LYS A 72 1.73 13.56 -10.18
C LYS A 72 2.31 12.33 -9.48
N VAL A 73 1.73 11.17 -9.69
CA VAL A 73 2.06 9.95 -8.95
C VAL A 73 2.59 8.86 -9.88
N PRO A 74 3.62 8.12 -9.46
CA PRO A 74 4.02 6.88 -10.11
C PRO A 74 3.16 5.72 -9.58
N PHE A 75 3.19 4.59 -10.29
CA PHE A 75 2.87 3.28 -9.73
C PHE A 75 4.12 2.66 -9.09
N ASP A 76 3.93 1.63 -8.27
CA ASP A 76 5.04 1.03 -7.52
C ASP A 76 5.95 0.19 -8.40
N GLY A 77 5.41 -0.49 -9.42
CA GLY A 77 6.17 -1.31 -10.35
C GLY A 77 5.56 -1.39 -11.75
N TYR A 78 6.31 -1.96 -12.69
CA TYR A 78 5.86 -2.21 -14.06
C TYR A 78 6.32 -3.58 -14.56
N LEU A 79 5.36 -4.40 -14.98
CA LEU A 79 5.58 -5.65 -15.70
C LEU A 79 4.46 -5.80 -16.74
N LYS A 80 4.73 -5.42 -17.97
CA LYS A 80 3.77 -5.26 -19.09
C LYS A 80 2.61 -4.28 -18.81
N ILE A 81 2.20 -4.12 -17.54
CA ILE A 81 1.23 -3.15 -17.03
C ILE A 81 1.78 -2.47 -15.76
N PRO A 82 1.24 -1.31 -15.35
CA PRO A 82 1.54 -0.73 -14.05
C PRO A 82 0.97 -1.58 -12.90
N TRP A 83 1.73 -1.65 -11.79
CA TRP A 83 1.35 -2.35 -10.57
C TRP A 83 1.39 -1.40 -9.37
N ASP A 84 0.42 -1.56 -8.47
CA ASP A 84 0.30 -0.80 -7.22
C ASP A 84 0.20 -1.78 -6.04
N PHE A 85 0.96 -1.53 -4.97
CA PHE A 85 1.04 -2.44 -3.83
C PHE A 85 0.31 -1.84 -2.65
N LYS A 86 -0.57 -2.63 -2.06
CA LYS A 86 -1.41 -2.17 -0.96
C LYS A 86 -1.38 -3.12 0.21
N SER A 87 -1.36 -2.57 1.40
CA SER A 87 -1.56 -3.31 2.64
C SER A 87 -2.83 -2.84 3.34
N HIS A 88 -3.61 -3.78 3.80
CA HIS A 88 -4.88 -3.51 4.46
C HIS A 88 -5.00 -4.28 5.77
N ALA A 89 -5.27 -3.56 6.86
CA ALA A 89 -5.60 -4.16 8.13
C ALA A 89 -7.12 -4.34 8.21
N ILE A 90 -7.59 -5.56 8.48
CA ILE A 90 -9.03 -5.89 8.54
C ILE A 90 -9.80 -5.00 9.53
N GLN A 91 -9.12 -4.49 10.57
CA GLN A 91 -9.72 -3.55 11.52
C GLN A 91 -9.97 -2.15 10.95
N SER A 92 -9.51 -1.87 9.73
CA SER A 92 -9.72 -0.58 9.04
C SER A 92 -11.00 -0.52 8.22
N GLY A 93 -11.85 -1.56 8.29
CA GLY A 93 -13.06 -1.72 7.50
C GLY A 93 -12.81 -2.42 6.16
N ASP A 94 -13.80 -2.40 5.28
CA ASP A 94 -13.81 -3.24 4.07
C ASP A 94 -13.36 -2.49 2.81
N LYS A 95 -12.90 -1.25 2.94
CA LYS A 95 -12.54 -0.40 1.79
C LYS A 95 -11.07 -0.01 1.81
N ILE A 96 -10.45 -0.05 0.65
CA ILE A 96 -9.05 0.34 0.46
C ILE A 96 -8.91 1.50 -0.52
N ILE A 97 -8.10 2.49 -0.14
CA ILE A 97 -7.72 3.59 -1.04
C ILE A 97 -6.59 3.10 -1.94
N VAL A 98 -6.82 3.18 -3.24
CA VAL A 98 -5.82 2.83 -4.25
C VAL A 98 -4.97 4.05 -4.62
N ASN A 99 -4.90 4.42 -5.88
CA ASN A 99 -4.14 5.56 -6.38
C ASN A 99 -5.06 6.70 -6.85
N ASP A 100 -4.48 7.80 -7.34
CA ASP A 100 -5.25 8.91 -7.88
C ASP A 100 -6.13 8.46 -9.05
N LEU A 101 -7.41 8.89 -9.04
CA LEU A 101 -8.41 8.48 -10.02
C LEU A 101 -7.95 8.73 -11.47
N GLN A 102 -7.35 9.89 -11.72
CA GLN A 102 -6.85 10.23 -13.05
C GLN A 102 -5.67 9.36 -13.48
N ALA A 103 -4.79 9.00 -12.54
CA ALA A 103 -3.67 8.10 -12.81
C ALA A 103 -4.15 6.69 -13.16
N ILE A 104 -5.13 6.17 -12.42
CA ILE A 104 -5.77 4.87 -12.69
C ILE A 104 -6.43 4.88 -14.07
N LYS A 105 -7.31 5.84 -14.35
CA LYS A 105 -8.01 5.94 -15.66
C LYS A 105 -7.05 6.02 -16.83
N LYS A 106 -6.00 6.85 -16.70
CA LYS A 106 -5.00 6.96 -17.75
C LYS A 106 -4.22 5.66 -17.93
N ALA A 107 -3.84 4.97 -16.87
CA ALA A 107 -3.13 3.70 -16.95
C ALA A 107 -4.01 2.61 -17.58
N ILE A 108 -5.29 2.55 -17.22
CA ILE A 108 -6.25 1.62 -17.84
C ILE A 108 -6.39 1.92 -19.34
N ASN A 109 -6.49 3.20 -19.73
CA ASN A 109 -6.55 3.58 -21.14
C ASN A 109 -5.30 3.16 -21.93
N ASP A 110 -4.10 3.33 -21.33
CA ASP A 110 -2.83 3.02 -21.99
C ASP A 110 -2.53 1.51 -22.05
N PHE A 111 -2.98 0.73 -21.05
CA PHE A 111 -2.58 -0.69 -20.86
C PHE A 111 -3.76 -1.67 -20.74
N GLY A 112 -4.98 -1.19 -20.70
CA GLY A 112 -6.19 -2.02 -20.49
C GLY A 112 -6.51 -2.30 -19.02
N CYS A 113 -5.52 -2.34 -18.14
CA CYS A 113 -5.71 -2.52 -16.69
C CYS A 113 -4.49 -2.04 -15.89
N VAL A 114 -4.69 -1.97 -14.57
CA VAL A 114 -3.66 -1.85 -13.55
C VAL A 114 -3.68 -3.09 -12.68
N GLY A 115 -2.51 -3.66 -12.38
CA GLY A 115 -2.40 -4.76 -11.41
C GLY A 115 -2.33 -4.23 -9.99
N LEU A 116 -3.09 -4.85 -9.08
CA LEU A 116 -2.95 -4.58 -7.64
C LEU A 116 -2.48 -5.84 -6.94
N ILE A 117 -1.52 -5.69 -6.02
CA ILE A 117 -1.21 -6.73 -5.04
C ILE A 117 -1.62 -6.21 -3.68
N ILE A 118 -2.61 -6.86 -3.07
CA ILE A 118 -3.19 -6.43 -1.80
C ILE A 118 -2.89 -7.47 -0.74
N VAL A 119 -2.13 -7.09 0.29
CA VAL A 119 -1.95 -7.91 1.48
C VAL A 119 -2.98 -7.51 2.54
N ASN A 120 -3.79 -8.48 2.95
CA ASN A 120 -4.79 -8.33 4.01
C ASN A 120 -4.36 -9.09 5.25
N GLY A 121 -4.62 -8.53 6.43
CA GLY A 121 -4.27 -9.20 7.66
C GLY A 121 -4.76 -8.47 8.90
N SER A 122 -4.58 -9.12 10.05
CA SER A 122 -4.90 -8.56 11.36
C SER A 122 -3.71 -7.78 11.91
N ALA A 123 -3.92 -6.51 12.26
CA ALA A 123 -2.92 -5.67 12.90
C ALA A 123 -3.13 -5.64 14.42
N ALA A 124 -2.04 -5.80 15.17
CA ALA A 124 -2.04 -5.42 16.58
C ALA A 124 -1.68 -3.94 16.72
N TYR A 125 -2.30 -3.28 17.68
CA TYR A 125 -2.10 -1.85 17.93
C TYR A 125 -1.36 -1.62 19.23
N ASP A 126 -0.61 -0.52 19.28
CA ASP A 126 0.09 -0.06 20.46
C ASP A 126 -0.88 0.10 21.66
N ASN A 127 -0.34 -0.10 22.85
CA ASN A 127 -1.10 0.09 24.08
C ASN A 127 -1.38 1.57 24.36
N GLU A 128 -2.10 1.86 25.42
CA GLU A 128 -2.43 3.24 25.83
C GLU A 128 -1.19 4.05 26.19
N LEU A 129 -0.14 3.41 26.69
CA LEU A 129 1.13 4.06 27.02
C LEU A 129 1.98 4.38 25.78
N GLN A 130 1.57 3.90 24.58
CA GLN A 130 2.20 4.19 23.30
C GLN A 130 3.70 3.84 23.22
N TYR A 131 4.13 2.75 23.85
CA TYR A 131 5.54 2.31 23.88
C TYR A 131 6.16 2.10 22.49
N PHE A 132 5.40 1.58 21.54
CA PHE A 132 5.90 1.42 20.18
C PHE A 132 6.10 2.78 19.49
N LYS A 133 5.17 3.71 19.70
CA LYS A 133 5.30 5.08 19.18
C LYS A 133 6.54 5.77 19.73
N GLU A 134 6.74 5.70 21.05
CA GLU A 134 7.91 6.30 21.71
C GLU A 134 9.21 5.73 21.17
N TRP A 135 9.31 4.40 21.13
CA TRP A 135 10.44 3.72 20.51
C TRP A 135 10.70 4.17 19.07
N HIS A 136 9.63 4.25 18.23
CA HIS A 136 9.79 4.66 16.84
C HIS A 136 10.24 6.11 16.71
N ASP A 137 9.76 7.01 17.58
CA ASP A 137 10.13 8.41 17.59
C ASP A 137 11.59 8.59 18.06
N GLU A 138 12.06 7.80 19.03
CA GLU A 138 13.48 7.71 19.42
C GLU A 138 14.37 7.28 18.25
N GLN A 139 13.94 6.25 17.50
CA GLN A 139 14.68 5.81 16.30
C GLN A 139 14.86 6.91 15.26
N LYS A 140 13.94 7.88 15.16
CA LYS A 140 14.02 9.03 14.25
C LYS A 140 15.03 10.08 14.69
N GLY A 141 15.37 10.10 15.97
CA GLY A 141 16.36 11.01 16.59
C GLY A 141 15.91 12.46 16.75
N LYS A 142 14.77 12.85 16.15
CA LYS A 142 14.20 14.20 16.29
C LYS A 142 12.69 14.18 16.08
N GLU A 143 12.02 15.10 16.76
CA GLU A 143 10.59 15.30 16.59
C GLU A 143 10.26 15.83 15.17
N THR A 144 9.28 15.21 14.52
CA THR A 144 8.84 15.64 13.17
C THR A 144 8.04 16.94 13.25
N SER A 145 8.02 17.72 12.15
CA SER A 145 7.20 18.94 12.05
C SER A 145 5.70 18.63 12.24
N TYR A 146 5.23 17.46 11.78
CA TYR A 146 3.86 17.00 12.00
C TYR A 146 3.57 16.81 13.49
N GLU A 147 4.46 16.17 14.23
CA GLU A 147 4.28 15.91 15.67
C GLU A 147 4.25 17.21 16.47
N LYS A 148 5.14 18.14 16.14
CA LYS A 148 5.15 19.50 16.74
C LYS A 148 3.81 20.21 16.51
N GLN A 149 3.30 20.20 15.28
CA GLN A 149 2.02 20.83 14.94
C GLN A 149 0.84 20.12 15.61
N ARG A 150 0.88 18.78 15.72
CA ARG A 150 -0.15 17.99 16.40
C ARG A 150 -0.22 18.37 17.88
N LYS A 151 0.93 18.40 18.58
CA LYS A 151 1.02 18.80 19.98
C LYS A 151 0.51 20.24 20.19
N LYS A 152 0.91 21.16 19.31
CA LYS A 152 0.45 22.57 19.35
C LYS A 152 -1.08 22.70 19.26
N ARG A 153 -1.73 21.79 18.54
CA ARG A 153 -3.20 21.76 18.40
C ARG A 153 -3.90 20.97 19.50
N GLY A 154 -3.18 20.35 20.44
CA GLY A 154 -3.75 19.45 21.44
C GLY A 154 -4.38 18.19 20.86
N ALA A 155 -4.08 17.85 19.59
CA ALA A 155 -4.70 16.72 18.94
C ALA A 155 -4.11 15.38 19.42
N PRO A 156 -4.93 14.34 19.71
CA PRO A 156 -4.44 13.05 20.16
C PRO A 156 -3.58 12.37 19.10
N SER A 157 -2.62 11.58 19.51
CA SER A 157 -1.86 10.75 18.60
C SER A 157 -2.69 9.55 18.17
N ARG A 158 -2.64 9.19 16.88
CA ARG A 158 -3.23 7.92 16.42
C ARG A 158 -2.46 6.75 17.02
N ARG A 159 -3.18 5.70 17.40
CA ARG A 159 -2.55 4.43 17.83
C ARG A 159 -1.73 3.86 16.67
N ARG A 160 -0.54 3.39 16.96
CA ARG A 160 0.37 2.77 15.97
C ARG A 160 0.05 1.30 15.82
N LYS A 161 0.18 0.78 14.61
CA LYS A 161 0.22 -0.66 14.40
C LYS A 161 1.59 -1.17 14.83
N VAL A 162 1.65 -2.19 15.69
CA VAL A 162 2.91 -2.76 16.22
C VAL A 162 3.31 -4.03 15.50
N SER A 163 2.36 -4.74 14.92
CA SER A 163 2.60 -5.92 14.08
C SER A 163 1.44 -6.11 13.10
N MET A 164 1.65 -6.99 12.12
CA MET A 164 0.60 -7.45 11.20
C MET A 164 0.78 -8.95 10.95
N LYS A 165 -0.29 -9.72 11.12
CA LYS A 165 -0.38 -11.12 10.69
C LYS A 165 -1.17 -11.15 9.39
N ILE A 166 -0.52 -11.49 8.29
CA ILE A 166 -1.14 -11.57 6.96
C ILE A 166 -1.96 -12.85 6.90
N SER A 167 -3.22 -12.74 6.50
CA SER A 167 -4.12 -13.86 6.27
C SER A 167 -4.35 -14.12 4.78
N LYS A 168 -4.28 -13.08 3.95
CA LYS A 168 -4.63 -13.19 2.53
C LYS A 168 -3.79 -12.24 1.68
N ILE A 169 -3.37 -12.69 0.51
CA ILE A 169 -2.78 -11.84 -0.53
C ILE A 169 -3.58 -12.02 -1.80
N SER A 170 -4.10 -10.94 -2.34
CA SER A 170 -4.95 -10.92 -3.54
C SER A 170 -4.27 -10.21 -4.69
N PHE A 171 -4.37 -10.77 -5.88
CA PHE A 171 -3.94 -10.17 -7.15
C PHE A 171 -5.18 -9.73 -7.90
N VAL A 172 -5.38 -8.44 -8.01
CA VAL A 172 -6.59 -7.85 -8.57
C VAL A 172 -6.28 -7.16 -9.88
N LYS A 173 -7.07 -7.50 -10.92
CA LYS A 173 -7.06 -6.82 -12.20
C LYS A 173 -8.03 -5.65 -12.14
N LEU A 174 -7.50 -4.45 -12.05
CA LEU A 174 -8.29 -3.22 -12.05
C LEU A 174 -8.39 -2.69 -13.48
N ASP A 175 -9.47 -3.03 -14.17
CA ASP A 175 -9.88 -2.50 -15.47
C ASP A 175 -11.12 -1.59 -15.32
N ASN A 176 -11.72 -1.15 -16.43
CA ASN A 176 -12.90 -0.31 -16.39
C ASN A 176 -14.08 -1.02 -15.72
N ASP A 177 -14.31 -2.30 -16.02
CA ASP A 177 -15.44 -3.05 -15.48
C ASP A 177 -15.33 -3.19 -13.95
N CYS A 178 -14.12 -3.49 -13.47
CA CYS A 178 -13.84 -3.55 -12.03
C CYS A 178 -13.98 -2.17 -11.38
N LEU A 179 -13.49 -1.12 -12.04
CA LEU A 179 -13.58 0.26 -11.54
C LEU A 179 -15.03 0.73 -11.46
N ASP A 180 -15.85 0.46 -12.48
CA ASP A 180 -17.24 0.90 -12.55
C ASP A 180 -18.13 0.12 -11.57
N LYS A 181 -17.85 -1.17 -11.35
CA LYS A 181 -18.64 -2.05 -10.48
C LYS A 181 -18.31 -1.90 -9.00
N TYR A 182 -17.01 -1.80 -8.66
CA TYR A 182 -16.53 -1.87 -7.26
C TYR A 182 -15.78 -0.64 -6.81
N GLY A 183 -15.50 0.30 -7.71
CA GLY A 183 -14.81 1.54 -7.42
C GLY A 183 -15.76 2.67 -7.00
N SER A 184 -15.31 3.48 -6.06
CA SER A 184 -15.96 4.73 -5.73
C SER A 184 -14.92 5.85 -5.63
N ILE A 185 -15.39 7.12 -5.73
CA ILE A 185 -14.51 8.28 -5.66
C ILE A 185 -14.33 8.69 -4.20
N TYR A 186 -13.09 8.68 -3.74
CA TYR A 186 -12.70 9.20 -2.45
C TYR A 186 -12.11 10.60 -2.57
N ASN A 187 -12.89 11.60 -2.15
CA ASN A 187 -12.44 12.98 -2.11
C ASN A 187 -11.59 13.21 -0.85
N GLN A 188 -10.30 13.44 -1.05
CA GLN A 188 -9.39 13.80 0.02
C GLN A 188 -9.62 15.27 0.42
N GLY A 189 -9.25 15.64 1.65
CA GLY A 189 -9.26 17.03 2.09
C GLY A 189 -8.35 17.94 1.25
N ARG A 190 -7.95 19.08 1.81
CA ARG A 190 -7.11 20.08 1.14
C ARG A 190 -5.63 19.90 1.47
N ASN A 191 -4.77 20.30 0.58
CA ASN A 191 -3.35 20.49 0.82
C ASN A 191 -3.10 21.69 1.75
N ALA A 192 -1.90 21.82 2.31
CA ALA A 192 -1.52 22.95 3.16
C ALA A 192 -1.68 24.33 2.48
N ASN A 193 -1.61 24.37 1.14
CA ASN A 193 -1.85 25.58 0.33
C ASN A 193 -3.34 25.83 0.01
N GLY A 194 -4.28 25.13 0.66
CA GLY A 194 -5.71 25.27 0.48
C GLY A 194 -6.29 24.62 -0.78
N LYS A 195 -5.47 24.14 -1.73
CA LYS A 195 -5.96 23.47 -2.95
C LYS A 195 -6.51 22.07 -2.61
N PRO A 196 -7.62 21.63 -3.23
CA PRO A 196 -8.11 20.26 -3.06
C PRO A 196 -7.04 19.26 -3.50
N ARG A 197 -7.02 18.11 -2.83
CA ARG A 197 -6.20 16.97 -3.27
C ARG A 197 -6.89 16.26 -4.41
N GLU A 198 -6.11 15.61 -5.27
CA GLU A 198 -6.65 14.76 -6.32
C GLU A 198 -7.55 13.67 -5.73
N PRO A 199 -8.73 13.43 -6.31
CA PRO A 199 -9.58 12.32 -5.89
C PRO A 199 -8.85 10.99 -6.07
N LYS A 200 -9.11 10.06 -5.16
CA LYS A 200 -8.57 8.69 -5.25
C LYS A 200 -9.68 7.69 -5.54
N VAL A 201 -9.27 6.52 -6.03
CA VAL A 201 -10.15 5.37 -6.12
C VAL A 201 -10.22 4.70 -4.75
N LEU A 202 -11.43 4.38 -4.32
CA LEU A 202 -11.73 3.56 -3.15
C LEU A 202 -12.41 2.28 -3.63
N LEU A 203 -11.80 1.12 -3.36
CA LEU A 203 -12.33 -0.19 -3.72
C LEU A 203 -12.95 -0.88 -2.50
N ASP A 204 -14.05 -1.57 -2.71
CA ASP A 204 -14.67 -2.43 -1.71
C ASP A 204 -14.06 -3.84 -1.80
N LEU A 205 -13.40 -4.26 -0.72
CA LEU A 205 -12.66 -5.54 -0.68
C LEU A 205 -13.56 -6.77 -0.51
N THR A 206 -14.83 -6.57 -0.12
CA THR A 206 -15.77 -7.68 0.05
C THR A 206 -16.35 -8.15 -1.29
N GLU A 207 -16.38 -7.26 -2.27
CA GLU A 207 -17.06 -7.48 -3.55
C GLU A 207 -16.11 -7.67 -4.75
N ILE A 208 -14.80 -7.39 -4.62
CA ILE A 208 -13.84 -7.46 -5.73
C ILE A 208 -13.44 -8.89 -6.13
N CYS A 209 -14.12 -9.93 -5.64
CA CYS A 209 -13.79 -11.32 -5.97
C CYS A 209 -13.78 -11.58 -7.47
N ASP A 210 -14.71 -10.99 -8.25
CA ASP A 210 -14.79 -11.15 -9.70
C ASP A 210 -13.55 -10.55 -10.44
N CYS A 211 -12.85 -9.60 -9.82
CA CYS A 211 -11.64 -8.97 -10.35
C CYS A 211 -10.36 -9.60 -9.79
N THR A 212 -10.49 -10.58 -8.89
CA THR A 212 -9.36 -11.23 -8.22
C THR A 212 -8.96 -12.49 -8.96
N GLU A 213 -7.83 -12.43 -9.65
CA GLU A 213 -7.33 -13.55 -10.48
C GLU A 213 -6.57 -14.60 -9.68
N TYR A 214 -5.98 -14.21 -8.56
CA TYR A 214 -5.18 -15.12 -7.75
C TYR A 214 -5.21 -14.73 -6.27
N VAL A 215 -5.28 -15.75 -5.41
CA VAL A 215 -5.28 -15.60 -3.95
C VAL A 215 -4.25 -16.53 -3.32
N ILE A 216 -3.50 -16.01 -2.36
CA ILE A 216 -2.66 -16.79 -1.45
C ILE A 216 -3.30 -16.65 -0.08
N ASP A 217 -3.93 -17.74 0.39
CA ASP A 217 -4.46 -17.82 1.74
C ASP A 217 -3.42 -18.42 2.69
N ASN A 218 -3.37 -17.88 3.90
CA ASN A 218 -2.54 -18.39 4.98
C ASN A 218 -3.49 -18.79 6.12
N GLU A 219 -3.94 -20.03 6.09
CA GLU A 219 -4.75 -20.66 7.13
C GLU A 219 -3.98 -20.80 8.46
#